data_35c6586430c1e9e6aea9ad3b1980268c
#
_entry.id   35c6586430c1e9e6aea9ad3b1980268c
#
_cell.length_a   1.000
_cell.length_b   1.000
_cell.length_c   1.000
_cell.angle_alpha   90.00
_cell.angle_beta   90.00
_cell.angle_gamma   90.00
#
_symmetry.space_group_name_H-M   'P 1'
#
loop_
_entity.id
_entity.type
_entity.pdbx_description
1 polymer ?
#
loop_
_entity_poly.entity_id
_entity_poly.type
_entity_poly.pdbx_seq_one_letter_code
_entity_poly.pdbx_strand_id
1 'polypeptide(L)'
;MRILALSHYYPPEVNAPASRLSEHARIWREAGHEVTVVTCAPNHPAGQLYPGYRNRLWQEETIDGIRIIRLWTYLAANEGFLPRIANYLSYLFSLLFWMWRLPPADLVMSTSPQFFCGLAGWFLKRRKRPWVLEIRDLWPESIVTVGAMKRGAAIRAIEKVEAFAYRKADLVVSVTDGFVPHIRARRPEGPIAVIKNGVDLTRFASDPAAVDAFRAEYGLTGKFVASYVGTHGMAHGLQAVIAAAERLRDRGDIAFLMVGGGAERETIKAMRDAKSLTNIVMLGQLPKAAMPAVWGASDAALVLLKRVDTFKTVIPSKMFEAMALGVPMILGVEGEAKALMEEGGAGIAITPEDDADLAAAILRLTDDRALGRRIGTSAQAFVRAQFDREKLGRAYLAEFEALRR
;
A
#
# COMPACT_ATOMS: atom_id res chain seq x y z
N MET A 1 17.06 -14.10 16.43
CA MET A 1 17.55 -12.70 16.63
C MET A 1 16.42 -11.83 17.13
N ARG A 2 16.77 -10.71 17.77
CA ARG A 2 15.83 -9.69 18.22
C ARG A 2 15.77 -8.58 17.16
N ILE A 3 14.61 -8.43 16.53
CA ILE A 3 14.36 -7.46 15.46
C ILE A 3 13.55 -6.31 16.04
N LEU A 4 14.06 -5.09 15.94
CA LEU A 4 13.34 -3.86 16.29
C LEU A 4 12.88 -3.16 15.02
N ALA A 5 11.59 -3.20 14.76
CA ALA A 5 10.99 -2.59 13.58
C ALA A 5 10.35 -1.24 13.92
N LEU A 6 10.74 -0.20 13.20
CA LEU A 6 10.23 1.17 13.36
C LEU A 6 9.27 1.47 12.20
N SER A 7 8.02 1.73 12.52
CA SER A 7 6.99 2.09 11.54
C SER A 7 6.03 3.11 12.13
N HIS A 8 5.63 4.07 11.32
CA HIS A 8 4.61 5.04 11.74
C HIS A 8 3.22 4.39 11.81
N TYR A 9 2.97 3.38 10.95
CA TYR A 9 1.69 2.69 10.85
C TYR A 9 1.81 1.21 11.25
N TYR A 10 0.84 0.75 12.03
CA TYR A 10 0.69 -0.65 12.42
C TYR A 10 -0.79 -0.93 12.73
N PRO A 11 -1.28 -2.18 12.64
CA PRO A 11 -2.66 -2.49 13.02
C PRO A 11 -3.07 -1.87 14.38
N PRO A 12 -4.34 -1.42 14.50
CA PRO A 12 -5.49 -1.72 13.66
C PRO A 12 -5.64 -0.83 12.41
N GLU A 13 -4.69 0.04 12.10
CA GLU A 13 -4.74 0.87 10.89
C GLU A 13 -4.75 0.01 9.63
N VAL A 14 -5.68 0.32 8.71
CA VAL A 14 -5.89 -0.41 7.47
C VAL A 14 -5.26 0.36 6.32
N ASN A 15 -3.95 0.18 6.14
CA ASN A 15 -3.21 0.73 5.01
C ASN A 15 -2.08 -0.24 4.60
N ALA A 16 -1.53 -0.07 3.40
CA ALA A 16 -0.50 -0.95 2.87
C ALA A 16 0.78 -1.03 3.73
N PRO A 17 1.29 0.07 4.36
CA PRO A 17 2.39 -0.01 5.32
C PRO A 17 2.11 -0.89 6.53
N ALA A 18 0.98 -0.69 7.19
CA ALA A 18 0.59 -1.45 8.38
C ALA A 18 0.43 -2.94 8.05
N SER A 19 -0.26 -3.26 6.95
CA SER A 19 -0.46 -4.63 6.49
C SER A 19 0.86 -5.34 6.17
N ARG A 20 1.73 -4.69 5.38
CA ARG A 20 3.01 -5.26 5.00
C ARG A 20 3.87 -5.58 6.22
N LEU A 21 4.05 -4.62 7.13
CA LEU A 21 4.91 -4.86 8.30
C LEU A 21 4.33 -5.90 9.25
N SER A 22 3.02 -5.87 9.52
CA SER A 22 2.40 -6.85 10.43
C SER A 22 2.49 -8.27 9.89
N GLU A 23 2.30 -8.47 8.59
CA GLU A 23 2.43 -9.77 7.93
C GLU A 23 3.87 -10.27 7.96
N HIS A 24 4.86 -9.42 7.63
CA HIS A 24 6.27 -9.78 7.74
C HIS A 24 6.69 -10.06 9.19
N ALA A 25 6.29 -9.23 10.16
CA ALA A 25 6.61 -9.42 11.57
C ALA A 25 6.07 -10.76 12.11
N ARG A 26 4.85 -11.16 11.68
CA ARG A 26 4.28 -12.48 12.00
C ARG A 26 5.15 -13.60 11.45
N ILE A 27 5.53 -13.54 10.17
CA ILE A 27 6.40 -14.53 9.52
C ILE A 27 7.76 -14.63 10.23
N TRP A 28 8.37 -13.51 10.58
CA TRP A 28 9.65 -13.49 11.29
C TRP A 28 9.52 -14.10 12.69
N ARG A 29 8.43 -13.82 13.41
CA ARG A 29 8.15 -14.43 14.71
C ARG A 29 7.95 -15.94 14.58
N GLU A 30 7.17 -16.40 13.60
CA GLU A 30 6.93 -17.82 13.32
C GLU A 30 8.21 -18.55 12.92
N ALA A 31 9.18 -17.86 12.33
CA ALA A 31 10.54 -18.37 12.07
C ALA A 31 11.44 -18.38 13.32
N GLY A 32 10.92 -18.08 14.52
CA GLY A 32 11.65 -18.17 15.79
C GLY A 32 12.41 -16.90 16.18
N HIS A 33 12.09 -15.74 15.59
CA HIS A 33 12.71 -14.47 15.94
C HIS A 33 11.83 -13.68 16.94
N GLU A 34 12.48 -12.92 17.81
CA GLU A 34 11.78 -11.97 18.70
C GLU A 34 11.61 -10.66 17.94
N VAL A 35 10.36 -10.27 17.72
CA VAL A 35 10.02 -9.04 16.99
C VAL A 35 9.36 -8.05 17.93
N THR A 36 9.90 -6.84 17.98
CA THR A 36 9.27 -5.69 18.63
C THR A 36 9.02 -4.60 17.59
N VAL A 37 7.80 -4.09 17.54
CA VAL A 37 7.44 -2.98 16.66
C VAL A 37 7.27 -1.71 17.50
N VAL A 38 7.94 -0.62 17.08
CA VAL A 38 7.75 0.72 17.66
C VAL A 38 6.95 1.55 16.67
N THR A 39 5.80 2.02 17.10
CA THR A 39 4.85 2.77 16.27
C THR A 39 4.21 3.90 17.07
N CYS A 40 3.22 4.58 16.52
CA CYS A 40 2.42 5.57 17.25
C CYS A 40 0.99 5.09 17.52
N ALA A 41 0.20 5.89 18.22
CA ALA A 41 -1.21 5.63 18.42
C ALA A 41 -1.94 5.66 17.07
N PRO A 42 -2.83 4.66 16.75
CA PRO A 42 -3.47 4.56 15.45
C PRO A 42 -4.44 5.73 15.23
N ASN A 43 -4.24 6.45 14.13
CA ASN A 43 -4.99 7.67 13.82
C ASN A 43 -5.23 7.91 12.32
N HIS A 44 -4.65 7.10 11.45
CA HIS A 44 -4.76 7.26 9.99
C HIS A 44 -6.08 6.64 9.46
N PRO A 45 -6.82 7.29 8.52
CA PRO A 45 -6.44 8.51 7.78
C PRO A 45 -6.95 9.82 8.40
N ALA A 46 -7.91 9.75 9.31
CA ALA A 46 -8.69 10.91 9.76
C ALA A 46 -7.97 11.79 10.80
N GLY A 47 -6.80 11.38 11.30
CA GLY A 47 -6.12 12.06 12.41
C GLY A 47 -6.84 11.93 13.76
N GLN A 48 -7.79 11.00 13.85
CA GLN A 48 -8.56 10.68 15.03
C GLN A 48 -8.14 9.33 15.59
N LEU A 49 -8.07 9.22 16.90
CA LEU A 49 -7.74 7.95 17.54
C LEU A 49 -8.80 6.89 17.25
N TYR A 50 -8.35 5.69 16.99
CA TYR A 50 -9.22 4.53 16.91
C TYR A 50 -9.88 4.23 18.25
N PRO A 51 -11.10 3.67 18.27
CA PRO A 51 -11.78 3.29 19.51
C PRO A 51 -10.92 2.39 20.38
N GLY A 52 -10.88 2.67 21.68
CA GLY A 52 -10.08 1.93 22.65
C GLY A 52 -8.62 2.38 22.78
N TYR A 53 -8.11 3.22 21.87
CA TYR A 53 -6.74 3.71 21.92
C TYR A 53 -6.63 5.08 22.58
N ARG A 54 -5.46 5.35 23.16
CA ARG A 54 -5.09 6.65 23.75
C ARG A 54 -3.74 7.09 23.22
N ASN A 55 -3.54 8.39 23.05
CA ASN A 55 -2.26 8.94 22.61
C ASN A 55 -1.37 9.24 23.86
N ARG A 56 -0.80 8.18 24.42
CA ARG A 56 0.08 8.27 25.62
C ARG A 56 1.53 8.44 25.19
N LEU A 57 2.35 8.97 26.10
CA LEU A 57 3.80 9.10 25.88
C LEU A 57 4.47 7.75 25.62
N TRP A 58 3.99 6.70 26.30
CA TRP A 58 4.42 5.31 26.16
C TRP A 58 3.26 4.38 26.46
N GLN A 59 3.02 3.44 25.58
CA GLN A 59 2.01 2.38 25.74
C GLN A 59 2.53 1.10 25.13
N GLU A 60 2.25 -0.04 25.76
CA GLU A 60 2.59 -1.36 25.23
C GLU A 60 1.34 -2.20 25.08
N GLU A 61 1.35 -3.02 24.06
CA GLU A 61 0.34 -4.05 23.79
C GLU A 61 0.98 -5.23 23.05
N THR A 62 0.23 -6.30 22.92
CA THR A 62 0.64 -7.47 22.12
C THR A 62 -0.41 -7.72 21.06
N ILE A 63 0.01 -7.80 19.80
CA ILE A 63 -0.84 -8.13 18.65
C ILE A 63 -0.21 -9.33 17.95
N ASP A 64 -0.97 -10.40 17.75
CA ASP A 64 -0.49 -11.63 17.13
C ASP A 64 0.80 -12.20 17.78
N GLY A 65 0.97 -12.03 19.09
CA GLY A 65 2.17 -12.43 19.84
C GLY A 65 3.42 -11.57 19.60
N ILE A 66 3.28 -10.43 18.95
CA ILE A 66 4.32 -9.44 18.68
C ILE A 66 4.17 -8.29 19.68
N ARG A 67 5.27 -7.91 20.36
CA ARG A 67 5.30 -6.76 21.26
C ARG A 67 5.24 -5.47 20.46
N ILE A 68 4.26 -4.62 20.77
CA ILE A 68 4.06 -3.32 20.13
C ILE A 68 4.27 -2.22 21.19
N ILE A 69 5.13 -1.29 20.86
CA ILE A 69 5.37 -0.09 21.67
C ILE A 69 4.79 1.10 20.91
N ARG A 70 3.76 1.75 21.45
CA ARG A 70 3.17 2.95 20.87
C ARG A 70 3.66 4.18 21.61
N LEU A 71 4.19 5.12 20.83
CA LEU A 71 4.70 6.40 21.32
C LEU A 71 3.71 7.51 20.98
N TRP A 72 3.77 8.57 21.75
CA TRP A 72 2.99 9.78 21.48
C TRP A 72 3.35 10.38 20.14
N THR A 73 2.35 10.88 19.43
CA THR A 73 2.52 11.65 18.19
C THR A 73 1.49 12.78 18.12
N TYR A 74 1.81 13.85 17.42
CA TYR A 74 0.84 14.88 17.07
C TYR A 74 -0.18 14.29 16.10
N LEU A 75 -1.45 14.29 16.47
CA LEU A 75 -2.51 13.71 15.64
C LEU A 75 -2.88 14.69 14.53
N ALA A 76 -2.84 14.23 13.29
CA ALA A 76 -3.22 15.02 12.13
C ALA A 76 -3.90 14.14 11.07
N ALA A 77 -4.95 14.68 10.47
CA ALA A 77 -5.55 14.06 9.29
C ALA A 77 -4.53 13.95 8.15
N ASN A 78 -4.72 12.99 7.27
CA ASN A 78 -3.86 12.82 6.09
C ASN A 78 -4.16 13.91 5.02
N GLU A 79 -4.34 15.14 5.46
CA GLU A 79 -4.66 16.32 4.68
C GLU A 79 -3.71 17.46 5.04
N GLY A 80 -3.31 18.22 4.02
CA GLY A 80 -2.35 19.32 4.18
C GLY A 80 -0.91 18.85 4.42
N PHE A 81 0.05 19.68 4.05
CA PHE A 81 1.48 19.34 4.14
C PHE A 81 2.05 19.55 5.55
N LEU A 82 1.84 20.73 6.13
CA LEU A 82 2.46 21.09 7.43
C LEU A 82 1.98 20.22 8.60
N PRO A 83 0.67 19.94 8.77
CA PRO A 83 0.22 19.04 9.84
C PRO A 83 0.82 17.64 9.74
N ARG A 84 0.99 17.12 8.51
CA ARG A 84 1.62 15.81 8.27
C ARG A 84 3.10 15.81 8.65
N ILE A 85 3.84 16.86 8.32
CA ILE A 85 5.25 16.99 8.73
C ILE A 85 5.36 17.06 10.26
N ALA A 86 4.49 17.84 10.93
CA ALA A 86 4.45 17.90 12.40
C ALA A 86 4.15 16.53 13.02
N ASN A 87 3.20 15.79 12.44
CA ASN A 87 2.90 14.41 12.84
C ASN A 87 4.14 13.50 12.74
N TYR A 88 4.86 13.54 11.61
CA TYR A 88 6.04 12.69 11.39
C TYR A 88 7.25 13.08 12.25
N LEU A 89 7.48 14.37 12.44
CA LEU A 89 8.54 14.87 13.32
C LEU A 89 8.25 14.54 14.78
N SER A 90 7.01 14.69 15.24
CA SER A 90 6.63 14.38 16.62
C SER A 90 6.89 12.91 16.97
N TYR A 91 6.64 11.98 16.04
CA TYR A 91 6.99 10.57 16.20
C TYR A 91 8.51 10.39 16.35
N LEU A 92 9.29 11.01 15.45
CA LEU A 92 10.76 10.96 15.55
C LEU A 92 11.26 11.47 16.91
N PHE A 93 10.77 12.63 17.37
CA PHE A 93 11.17 13.18 18.66
C PHE A 93 10.75 12.29 19.83
N SER A 94 9.54 11.73 19.81
CA SER A 94 9.10 10.75 20.81
C SER A 94 10.00 9.52 20.85
N LEU A 95 10.36 9.00 19.67
CA LEU A 95 11.27 7.85 19.56
C LEU A 95 12.67 8.19 20.13
N LEU A 96 13.23 9.34 19.78
CA LEU A 96 14.53 9.78 20.30
C LEU A 96 14.50 10.00 21.81
N PHE A 97 13.43 10.56 22.35
CA PHE A 97 13.24 10.75 23.79
C PHE A 97 13.20 9.43 24.54
N TRP A 98 12.55 8.40 23.99
CA TRP A 98 12.39 7.10 24.63
C TRP A 98 13.41 6.03 24.17
N MET A 99 14.38 6.38 23.31
CA MET A 99 15.30 5.41 22.71
C MET A 99 16.11 4.59 23.74
N TRP A 100 16.37 5.13 24.91
CA TRP A 100 17.08 4.46 26.00
C TRP A 100 16.24 3.38 26.68
N ARG A 101 14.90 3.46 26.60
CA ARG A 101 13.96 2.50 27.17
C ARG A 101 13.60 1.36 26.18
N LEU A 102 13.97 1.49 24.93
CA LEU A 102 13.68 0.47 23.93
C LEU A 102 14.40 -0.84 24.27
N PRO A 103 13.78 -2.01 23.98
CA PRO A 103 14.40 -3.30 24.24
C PRO A 103 15.70 -3.46 23.45
N PRO A 104 16.64 -4.30 23.95
CA PRO A 104 17.83 -4.63 23.21
C PRO A 104 17.46 -5.33 21.91
N ALA A 105 18.15 -4.96 20.81
CA ALA A 105 17.94 -5.52 19.49
C ALA A 105 19.26 -5.91 18.83
N ASP A 106 19.21 -6.96 18.02
CA ASP A 106 20.33 -7.43 17.21
C ASP A 106 20.32 -6.75 15.83
N LEU A 107 19.16 -6.25 15.39
CA LEU A 107 18.94 -5.55 14.14
C LEU A 107 17.85 -4.50 14.30
N VAL A 108 18.02 -3.34 13.65
CA VAL A 108 16.98 -2.31 13.54
C VAL A 108 16.54 -2.23 12.09
N MET A 109 15.23 -2.32 11.86
CA MET A 109 14.60 -2.06 10.57
C MET A 109 13.73 -0.81 10.71
N SER A 110 13.76 0.08 9.74
CA SER A 110 12.85 1.22 9.65
C SER A 110 12.27 1.34 8.26
N THR A 111 11.01 1.79 8.16
CA THR A 111 10.30 1.85 6.88
C THR A 111 9.78 3.25 6.54
N SER A 112 9.87 3.62 5.26
CA SER A 112 9.14 4.75 4.67
C SER A 112 7.68 4.30 4.35
N PRO A 113 6.75 5.16 3.91
CA PRO A 113 6.95 6.49 3.31
C PRO A 113 7.09 7.65 4.30
N GLN A 114 6.88 7.46 5.60
CA GLN A 114 7.14 8.53 6.55
C GLN A 114 8.65 8.69 6.72
N PHE A 115 9.19 9.63 5.97
CA PHE A 115 10.62 9.85 5.80
C PHE A 115 11.39 9.90 7.14
N PHE A 116 10.85 10.64 8.12
CA PHE A 116 11.48 10.78 9.43
C PHE A 116 11.42 9.50 10.27
N CYS A 117 10.42 8.65 10.08
CA CYS A 117 10.40 7.32 10.65
C CYS A 117 11.50 6.44 10.05
N GLY A 118 11.67 6.51 8.72
CA GLY A 118 12.78 5.84 8.05
C GLY A 118 14.13 6.25 8.63
N LEU A 119 14.38 7.56 8.76
CA LEU A 119 15.63 8.12 9.32
C LEU A 119 15.87 7.74 10.79
N ALA A 120 14.81 7.46 11.57
CA ALA A 120 14.91 7.12 12.99
C ALA A 120 15.82 5.90 13.24
N GLY A 121 15.88 4.96 12.31
CA GLY A 121 16.75 3.79 12.41
C GLY A 121 18.23 4.12 12.52
N TRP A 122 18.67 5.22 11.90
CA TRP A 122 20.07 5.67 11.99
C TRP A 122 20.50 5.99 13.42
N PHE A 123 19.65 6.61 14.22
CA PHE A 123 19.95 6.95 15.61
C PHE A 123 20.10 5.72 16.52
N LEU A 124 19.44 4.61 16.13
CA LEU A 124 19.51 3.35 16.87
C LEU A 124 20.59 2.41 16.36
N LYS A 125 21.17 2.70 15.19
CA LYS A 125 22.28 1.92 14.60
C LYS A 125 23.49 1.88 15.55
N ARG A 126 24.12 0.71 15.67
CA ARG A 126 25.39 0.48 16.38
C ARG A 126 26.25 -0.48 15.56
N ARG A 127 27.56 -0.58 15.83
CA ARG A 127 28.48 -1.47 15.10
C ARG A 127 28.00 -2.93 15.06
N LYS A 128 27.42 -3.43 16.15
CA LYS A 128 26.89 -4.79 16.28
C LYS A 128 25.36 -4.87 16.11
N ARG A 129 24.73 -3.81 15.63
CA ARG A 129 23.31 -3.71 15.40
C ARG A 129 23.09 -2.96 14.09
N PRO A 130 23.11 -3.70 12.95
CA PRO A 130 22.92 -3.11 11.64
C PRO A 130 21.54 -2.46 11.50
N TRP A 131 21.48 -1.51 10.59
CA TRP A 131 20.26 -0.80 10.24
C TRP A 131 19.84 -1.12 8.82
N VAL A 132 18.63 -1.63 8.67
CA VAL A 132 17.93 -1.86 7.40
C VAL A 132 16.92 -0.74 7.18
N LEU A 133 17.02 -0.08 6.04
CA LEU A 133 16.12 0.98 5.63
C LEU A 133 15.23 0.48 4.48
N GLU A 134 13.93 0.31 4.74
CA GLU A 134 12.95 -0.05 3.70
C GLU A 134 12.38 1.19 3.04
N ILE A 135 12.48 1.25 1.70
CA ILE A 135 11.96 2.34 0.86
C ILE A 135 10.73 1.85 0.11
N ARG A 136 9.60 2.49 0.43
CA ARG A 136 8.29 2.14 -0.13
C ARG A 136 7.70 3.24 -1.01
N ASP A 137 8.31 4.42 -0.97
CA ASP A 137 7.99 5.58 -1.78
C ASP A 137 9.25 6.45 -1.91
N LEU A 138 9.47 7.03 -3.07
CA LEU A 138 10.58 7.94 -3.33
C LEU A 138 10.23 9.35 -2.82
N TRP A 139 10.51 9.57 -1.55
CA TRP A 139 10.30 10.86 -0.92
C TRP A 139 11.64 11.63 -0.87
N PRO A 140 11.73 12.91 -1.31
CA PRO A 140 10.65 13.86 -1.55
C PRO A 140 10.09 13.90 -2.98
N GLU A 141 10.54 13.06 -3.90
CA GLU A 141 10.11 13.10 -5.31
C GLU A 141 8.57 12.98 -5.44
N SER A 142 7.96 12.05 -4.71
CA SER A 142 6.50 11.86 -4.73
C SER A 142 5.70 13.10 -4.31
N ILE A 143 6.22 13.91 -3.37
CA ILE A 143 5.56 15.17 -2.95
C ILE A 143 5.57 16.20 -4.07
N VAL A 144 6.67 16.30 -4.80
CA VAL A 144 6.81 17.21 -5.95
C VAL A 144 5.89 16.74 -7.07
N THR A 145 5.85 15.45 -7.33
CA THR A 145 5.04 14.82 -8.38
C THR A 145 3.55 15.07 -8.21
N VAL A 146 3.02 14.94 -6.98
CA VAL A 146 1.60 15.24 -6.71
C VAL A 146 1.30 16.73 -6.58
N GLY A 147 2.30 17.60 -6.78
CA GLY A 147 2.14 19.05 -6.73
C GLY A 147 2.00 19.63 -5.31
N ALA A 148 2.26 18.84 -4.26
CA ALA A 148 2.14 19.30 -2.89
C ALA A 148 3.25 20.29 -2.48
N MET A 149 4.41 20.25 -3.15
CA MET A 149 5.50 21.23 -3.04
C MET A 149 6.16 21.48 -4.40
N LYS A 150 6.63 22.73 -4.60
CA LYS A 150 7.48 23.07 -5.75
C LYS A 150 8.94 22.75 -5.46
N ARG A 151 9.72 22.39 -6.49
CA ARG A 151 11.17 22.24 -6.37
C ARG A 151 11.81 23.54 -5.87
N GLY A 152 12.58 23.45 -4.78
CA GLY A 152 13.19 24.61 -4.13
C GLY A 152 14.26 24.20 -3.11
N ALA A 153 14.75 25.15 -2.31
CA ALA A 153 15.80 24.91 -1.32
C ALA A 153 15.40 23.85 -0.27
N ALA A 154 14.13 23.86 0.15
CA ALA A 154 13.62 22.87 1.12
C ALA A 154 13.67 21.44 0.55
N ILE A 155 13.24 21.24 -0.69
CA ILE A 155 13.30 19.92 -1.35
C ILE A 155 14.75 19.46 -1.47
N ARG A 156 15.68 20.35 -1.92
CA ARG A 156 17.11 20.02 -2.00
C ARG A 156 17.71 19.64 -0.64
N ALA A 157 17.27 20.28 0.45
CA ALA A 157 17.71 19.89 1.79
C ALA A 157 17.23 18.48 2.17
N ILE A 158 15.98 18.15 1.87
CA ILE A 158 15.40 16.82 2.12
C ILE A 158 16.09 15.75 1.25
N GLU A 159 16.39 16.04 -0.02
CA GLU A 159 17.15 15.15 -0.92
C GLU A 159 18.56 14.82 -0.38
N LYS A 160 19.22 15.80 0.27
CA LYS A 160 20.52 15.56 0.95
C LYS A 160 20.37 14.62 2.16
N VAL A 161 19.29 14.78 2.93
CA VAL A 161 19.00 13.89 4.07
C VAL A 161 18.61 12.50 3.58
N GLU A 162 17.86 12.39 2.49
CA GLU A 162 17.54 11.12 1.83
C GLU A 162 18.84 10.39 1.40
N ALA A 163 19.71 11.07 0.65
CA ALA A 163 20.97 10.51 0.22
C ALA A 163 21.89 10.12 1.40
N PHE A 164 21.84 10.89 2.51
CA PHE A 164 22.53 10.53 3.74
C PHE A 164 21.98 9.24 4.34
N ALA A 165 20.63 9.12 4.47
CA ALA A 165 19.98 7.93 5.00
C ALA A 165 20.32 6.69 4.17
N TYR A 166 20.26 6.77 2.84
CA TYR A 166 20.62 5.68 1.94
C TYR A 166 22.08 5.25 2.12
N ARG A 167 23.03 6.18 2.20
CA ARG A 167 24.46 5.87 2.40
C ARG A 167 24.78 5.31 3.79
N LYS A 168 24.00 5.65 4.81
CA LYS A 168 24.27 5.22 6.20
C LYS A 168 23.58 3.92 6.59
N ALA A 169 22.56 3.49 5.88
CA ALA A 169 21.94 2.18 6.08
C ALA A 169 22.95 1.05 5.74
N ASP A 170 22.92 -0.05 6.46
CA ASP A 170 23.72 -1.22 6.15
C ASP A 170 23.13 -1.98 4.97
N LEU A 171 21.80 -2.01 4.87
CA LEU A 171 21.04 -2.50 3.73
C LEU A 171 19.89 -1.53 3.42
N VAL A 172 19.67 -1.24 2.15
CA VAL A 172 18.46 -0.58 1.66
C VAL A 172 17.58 -1.64 1.01
N VAL A 173 16.34 -1.74 1.44
CA VAL A 173 15.34 -2.63 0.83
C VAL A 173 14.35 -1.80 0.04
N SER A 174 14.23 -2.08 -1.25
CA SER A 174 13.24 -1.48 -2.15
C SER A 174 12.02 -2.39 -2.29
N VAL A 175 10.85 -1.81 -2.48
CA VAL A 175 9.63 -2.58 -2.77
C VAL A 175 9.35 -2.74 -4.27
N THR A 176 10.17 -2.13 -5.13
CA THR A 176 10.09 -2.22 -6.59
C THR A 176 11.48 -2.17 -7.21
N ASP A 177 11.66 -2.79 -8.37
CA ASP A 177 12.90 -2.65 -9.13
C ASP A 177 13.07 -1.23 -9.65
N GLY A 178 11.96 -0.56 -9.99
CA GLY A 178 11.95 0.80 -10.51
C GLY A 178 12.55 1.86 -9.56
N PHE A 179 12.60 1.60 -8.23
CA PHE A 179 13.26 2.51 -7.30
C PHE A 179 14.78 2.33 -7.25
N VAL A 180 15.31 1.19 -7.67
CA VAL A 180 16.73 0.86 -7.56
C VAL A 180 17.63 1.87 -8.28
N PRO A 181 17.35 2.33 -9.50
CA PRO A 181 18.17 3.37 -10.15
C PRO A 181 18.24 4.67 -9.35
N HIS A 182 17.11 5.13 -8.80
CA HIS A 182 17.07 6.33 -7.97
C HIS A 182 17.87 6.18 -6.67
N ILE A 183 17.73 5.02 -5.99
CA ILE A 183 18.48 4.71 -4.77
C ILE A 183 19.98 4.62 -5.11
N ARG A 184 20.35 3.93 -6.19
CA ARG A 184 21.73 3.72 -6.61
C ARG A 184 22.42 5.04 -6.98
N ALA A 185 21.72 5.99 -7.61
CA ALA A 185 22.25 7.32 -7.89
C ALA A 185 22.65 8.10 -6.61
N ARG A 186 22.02 7.81 -5.46
CA ARG A 186 22.28 8.43 -4.15
C ARG A 186 23.15 7.57 -3.23
N ARG A 187 23.22 6.28 -3.51
CA ARG A 187 24.03 5.25 -2.84
C ARG A 187 24.77 4.43 -3.90
N PRO A 188 25.89 4.90 -4.45
CA PRO A 188 26.64 4.17 -5.49
C PRO A 188 27.12 2.80 -5.03
N GLU A 189 27.48 2.68 -3.75
CA GLU A 189 28.00 1.47 -3.12
C GLU A 189 27.07 0.95 -2.03
N GLY A 190 27.24 -0.31 -1.66
CA GLY A 190 26.51 -1.00 -0.60
C GLY A 190 25.28 -1.79 -1.10
N PRO A 191 24.79 -2.72 -0.26
CA PRO A 191 23.75 -3.66 -0.66
C PRO A 191 22.38 -2.99 -0.80
N ILE A 192 21.69 -3.35 -1.87
CA ILE A 192 20.27 -3.04 -2.10
C ILE A 192 19.59 -4.36 -2.42
N ALA A 193 18.54 -4.70 -1.68
CA ALA A 193 17.67 -5.83 -1.95
C ALA A 193 16.30 -5.33 -2.46
N VAL A 194 15.64 -6.11 -3.30
CA VAL A 194 14.26 -5.84 -3.73
C VAL A 194 13.34 -6.90 -3.15
N ILE A 195 12.48 -6.48 -2.23
CA ILE A 195 11.45 -7.33 -1.63
C ILE A 195 10.08 -6.72 -1.98
N LYS A 196 9.51 -7.17 -3.06
CA LYS A 196 8.24 -6.64 -3.60
C LYS A 196 7.08 -6.79 -2.60
N ASN A 197 6.02 -6.06 -2.82
CA ASN A 197 4.75 -6.32 -2.14
C ASN A 197 4.19 -7.66 -2.62
N GLY A 198 3.29 -8.22 -1.84
CA GLY A 198 2.60 -9.46 -2.14
C GLY A 198 1.30 -9.54 -1.35
N VAL A 199 0.73 -10.72 -1.26
CA VAL A 199 -0.53 -10.98 -0.59
C VAL A 199 -0.42 -12.20 0.32
N ASP A 200 -1.09 -12.15 1.46
CA ASP A 200 -1.27 -13.31 2.35
C ASP A 200 -2.38 -14.20 1.76
N LEU A 201 -1.98 -15.23 1.04
CA LEU A 201 -2.89 -16.13 0.34
C LEU A 201 -3.84 -16.89 1.27
N THR A 202 -3.50 -17.03 2.55
CA THR A 202 -4.37 -17.71 3.54
C THR A 202 -5.56 -16.83 3.93
N ARG A 203 -5.40 -15.52 3.88
CA ARG A 203 -6.45 -14.54 4.21
C ARG A 203 -7.32 -14.16 3.00
N PHE A 204 -6.81 -14.36 1.80
CA PHE A 204 -7.52 -14.07 0.55
C PHE A 204 -8.05 -15.36 -0.07
N ALA A 205 -8.91 -16.07 0.67
CA ALA A 205 -9.71 -17.18 0.19
C ALA A 205 -11.14 -16.69 -0.06
N SER A 206 -11.74 -17.14 -1.17
CA SER A 206 -13.14 -16.81 -1.49
C SER A 206 -14.08 -17.64 -0.65
N ASP A 207 -15.06 -17.00 -0.03
CA ASP A 207 -16.24 -17.61 0.55
C ASP A 207 -17.46 -17.26 -0.34
N PRO A 208 -17.97 -18.22 -1.12
CA PRO A 208 -19.10 -17.97 -2.01
C PRO A 208 -20.33 -17.39 -1.32
N ALA A 209 -20.63 -17.85 -0.10
CA ALA A 209 -21.80 -17.36 0.65
C ALA A 209 -21.61 -15.88 1.06
N ALA A 210 -20.41 -15.48 1.50
CA ALA A 210 -20.11 -14.10 1.81
C ALA A 210 -20.11 -13.21 0.55
N VAL A 211 -19.66 -13.72 -0.59
CA VAL A 211 -19.71 -13.02 -1.89
C VAL A 211 -21.15 -12.77 -2.33
N ASP A 212 -22.01 -13.81 -2.27
CA ASP A 212 -23.41 -13.69 -2.67
C ASP A 212 -24.17 -12.73 -1.74
N ALA A 213 -23.95 -12.80 -0.43
CA ALA A 213 -24.51 -11.87 0.53
C ALA A 213 -24.07 -10.42 0.25
N PHE A 214 -22.81 -10.19 -0.04
CA PHE A 214 -22.28 -8.87 -0.39
C PHE A 214 -22.92 -8.34 -1.68
N ARG A 215 -23.02 -9.17 -2.73
CA ARG A 215 -23.68 -8.78 -3.98
C ARG A 215 -25.17 -8.44 -3.78
N ALA A 216 -25.87 -9.21 -2.96
CA ALA A 216 -27.29 -8.94 -2.65
C ALA A 216 -27.46 -7.65 -1.87
N GLU A 217 -26.65 -7.41 -0.83
CA GLU A 217 -26.69 -6.21 0.02
C GLU A 217 -26.53 -4.92 -0.79
N TYR A 218 -25.63 -4.93 -1.77
CA TYR A 218 -25.31 -3.72 -2.55
C TYR A 218 -25.94 -3.68 -3.95
N GLY A 219 -26.89 -4.56 -4.26
CA GLY A 219 -27.63 -4.57 -5.52
C GLY A 219 -26.74 -4.91 -6.75
N LEU A 220 -25.74 -5.77 -6.55
CA LEU A 220 -24.75 -6.18 -7.56
C LEU A 220 -25.07 -7.55 -8.18
N THR A 221 -26.10 -8.25 -7.68
CA THR A 221 -26.49 -9.58 -8.17
C THR A 221 -26.81 -9.53 -9.66
N GLY A 222 -26.24 -10.46 -10.44
CA GLY A 222 -26.45 -10.57 -11.88
C GLY A 222 -25.70 -9.55 -12.74
N LYS A 223 -24.99 -8.57 -12.11
CA LYS A 223 -24.23 -7.54 -12.84
C LYS A 223 -22.78 -7.93 -13.04
N PHE A 224 -22.15 -7.35 -14.05
CA PHE A 224 -20.70 -7.26 -14.15
C PHE A 224 -20.21 -6.13 -13.23
N VAL A 225 -19.34 -6.44 -12.28
CA VAL A 225 -18.87 -5.50 -11.28
C VAL A 225 -17.42 -5.11 -11.55
N ALA A 226 -17.21 -3.86 -11.99
CA ALA A 226 -15.89 -3.26 -12.12
C ALA A 226 -15.56 -2.50 -10.83
N SER A 227 -14.57 -3.00 -10.06
CA SER A 227 -14.31 -2.51 -8.70
C SER A 227 -13.03 -1.71 -8.59
N TYR A 228 -13.11 -0.51 -8.01
CA TYR A 228 -11.98 0.23 -7.50
C TYR A 228 -11.93 0.09 -5.97
N VAL A 229 -10.88 -0.53 -5.44
CA VAL A 229 -10.70 -0.72 -4.00
C VAL A 229 -9.42 -0.01 -3.54
N GLY A 230 -9.52 0.89 -2.55
CA GLY A 230 -8.38 1.58 -1.96
C GLY A 230 -8.59 3.07 -1.76
N THR A 231 -7.49 3.79 -1.56
CA THR A 231 -7.51 5.23 -1.30
C THR A 231 -8.09 6.03 -2.47
N HIS A 232 -9.07 6.88 -2.20
CA HIS A 232 -9.58 7.88 -3.13
C HIS A 232 -8.70 9.13 -3.04
N GLY A 233 -7.49 9.07 -3.57
CA GLY A 233 -6.50 10.13 -3.47
C GLY A 233 -6.12 10.73 -4.82
N MET A 234 -5.49 11.90 -4.78
CA MET A 234 -5.12 12.72 -5.94
C MET A 234 -4.27 11.99 -7.00
N ALA A 235 -3.56 10.94 -6.61
CA ALA A 235 -2.70 10.17 -7.51
C ALA A 235 -3.46 9.19 -8.42
N HIS A 236 -4.75 8.93 -8.15
CA HIS A 236 -5.44 7.78 -8.75
C HIS A 236 -6.28 8.10 -9.99
N GLY A 237 -6.52 9.39 -10.32
CA GLY A 237 -7.26 9.78 -11.53
C GLY A 237 -8.68 9.22 -11.60
N LEU A 238 -9.40 9.15 -10.47
CA LEU A 238 -10.71 8.49 -10.36
C LEU A 238 -11.82 9.16 -11.17
N GLN A 239 -11.58 10.37 -11.67
CA GLN A 239 -12.45 11.07 -12.61
C GLN A 239 -12.71 10.22 -13.88
N ALA A 240 -11.71 9.46 -14.32
CA ALA A 240 -11.86 8.53 -15.44
C ALA A 240 -12.90 7.43 -15.17
N VAL A 241 -13.04 6.98 -13.91
CA VAL A 241 -14.07 6.01 -13.53
C VAL A 241 -15.47 6.60 -13.67
N ILE A 242 -15.65 7.87 -13.24
CA ILE A 242 -16.93 8.59 -13.37
C ILE A 242 -17.28 8.77 -14.85
N ALA A 243 -16.33 9.17 -15.68
CA ALA A 243 -16.56 9.35 -17.13
C ALA A 243 -16.84 8.01 -17.85
N ALA A 244 -16.13 6.93 -17.50
CA ALA A 244 -16.42 5.60 -18.04
C ALA A 244 -17.80 5.09 -17.61
N ALA A 245 -18.19 5.32 -16.34
CA ALA A 245 -19.51 4.95 -15.87
C ALA A 245 -20.64 5.76 -16.55
N GLU A 246 -20.40 7.01 -16.90
CA GLU A 246 -21.32 7.83 -17.68
C GLU A 246 -21.50 7.27 -19.10
N ARG A 247 -20.41 6.87 -19.77
CA ARG A 247 -20.48 6.19 -21.10
C ARG A 247 -21.27 4.90 -21.07
N LEU A 248 -21.23 4.18 -19.95
CA LEU A 248 -21.88 2.88 -19.76
C LEU A 248 -23.20 2.97 -18.99
N ARG A 249 -23.80 4.16 -18.87
CA ARG A 249 -25.02 4.38 -18.07
C ARG A 249 -26.24 3.57 -18.53
N ASP A 250 -26.31 3.28 -19.83
CA ASP A 250 -27.42 2.55 -20.43
C ASP A 250 -27.22 1.02 -20.37
N ARG A 251 -26.07 0.55 -19.88
CA ARG A 251 -25.75 -0.87 -19.65
C ARG A 251 -26.19 -1.25 -18.24
N GLY A 252 -27.45 -1.64 -18.08
CA GLY A 252 -28.04 -2.05 -16.78
C GLY A 252 -27.39 -3.29 -16.16
N ASP A 253 -26.65 -4.06 -16.96
CA ASP A 253 -25.88 -5.24 -16.57
C ASP A 253 -24.48 -4.93 -16.04
N ILE A 254 -24.05 -3.65 -16.01
CA ILE A 254 -22.73 -3.22 -15.52
C ILE A 254 -22.89 -2.34 -14.29
N ALA A 255 -22.08 -2.61 -13.27
CA ALA A 255 -21.99 -1.78 -12.07
C ALA A 255 -20.52 -1.45 -11.75
N PHE A 256 -20.31 -0.22 -11.27
CA PHE A 256 -19.03 0.20 -10.72
C PHE A 256 -19.11 0.17 -9.20
N LEU A 257 -18.14 -0.51 -8.55
CA LEU A 257 -18.05 -0.55 -7.09
C LEU A 257 -16.79 0.21 -6.66
N MET A 258 -16.97 1.28 -5.89
CA MET A 258 -15.86 2.08 -5.37
C MET A 258 -15.81 1.95 -3.86
N VAL A 259 -14.75 1.29 -3.33
CA VAL A 259 -14.59 1.02 -1.90
C VAL A 259 -13.36 1.73 -1.38
N GLY A 260 -13.54 2.55 -0.35
CA GLY A 260 -12.45 3.24 0.32
C GLY A 260 -12.77 4.68 0.71
N GLY A 261 -11.72 5.38 1.12
CA GLY A 261 -11.78 6.78 1.53
C GLY A 261 -10.54 7.54 1.08
N GLY A 262 -10.51 8.84 1.28
CA GLY A 262 -9.38 9.69 0.92
C GLY A 262 -9.80 11.08 0.49
N ALA A 263 -8.83 11.94 0.22
CA ALA A 263 -9.04 13.37 0.01
C ALA A 263 -9.98 13.71 -1.18
N GLU A 264 -10.04 12.85 -2.21
CA GLU A 264 -10.91 13.09 -3.38
C GLU A 264 -12.30 12.44 -3.27
N ARG A 265 -12.59 11.70 -2.20
CA ARG A 265 -13.83 10.93 -2.09
C ARG A 265 -15.09 11.78 -2.26
N GLU A 266 -15.17 12.91 -1.58
CA GLU A 266 -16.35 13.79 -1.65
C GLU A 266 -16.46 14.47 -3.03
N THR A 267 -15.34 14.82 -3.65
CA THR A 267 -15.32 15.34 -5.03
C THR A 267 -15.86 14.31 -6.02
N ILE A 268 -15.39 13.06 -5.94
CA ILE A 268 -15.84 11.97 -6.82
C ILE A 268 -17.32 11.66 -6.59
N LYS A 269 -17.78 11.68 -5.33
CA LYS A 269 -19.19 11.53 -4.99
C LYS A 269 -20.05 12.66 -5.58
N ALA A 270 -19.61 13.90 -5.45
CA ALA A 270 -20.31 15.05 -6.03
C ALA A 270 -20.40 14.95 -7.57
N MET A 271 -19.34 14.49 -8.24
CA MET A 271 -19.35 14.25 -9.70
C MET A 271 -20.36 13.17 -10.10
N ARG A 272 -20.42 12.05 -9.36
CA ARG A 272 -21.42 10.98 -9.57
C ARG A 272 -22.83 11.53 -9.44
N ASP A 273 -23.08 12.27 -8.34
CA ASP A 273 -24.43 12.79 -8.01
C ASP A 273 -24.90 13.83 -9.02
N ALA A 274 -24.00 14.75 -9.44
CA ALA A 274 -24.29 15.76 -10.46
C ALA A 274 -24.67 15.15 -11.82
N LYS A 275 -24.14 13.96 -12.14
CA LYS A 275 -24.45 13.21 -13.36
C LYS A 275 -25.59 12.19 -13.19
N SER A 276 -26.14 12.08 -11.98
CA SER A 276 -27.19 11.10 -11.62
C SER A 276 -26.82 9.66 -12.03
N LEU A 277 -25.57 9.25 -11.77
CA LEU A 277 -25.11 7.92 -12.14
C LEU A 277 -25.54 6.87 -11.11
N THR A 278 -26.53 6.06 -11.47
CA THR A 278 -27.09 4.99 -10.64
C THR A 278 -26.31 3.67 -10.76
N ASN A 279 -25.43 3.56 -11.74
CA ASN A 279 -24.56 2.40 -11.95
C ASN A 279 -23.25 2.44 -11.11
N ILE A 280 -23.08 3.41 -10.19
CA ILE A 280 -21.95 3.51 -9.29
C ILE A 280 -22.40 3.31 -7.84
N VAL A 281 -21.88 2.27 -7.19
CA VAL A 281 -21.98 2.04 -5.75
C VAL A 281 -20.73 2.55 -5.07
N MET A 282 -20.86 3.47 -4.12
CA MET A 282 -19.72 4.02 -3.36
C MET A 282 -19.81 3.63 -1.88
N LEU A 283 -18.89 2.82 -1.43
CA LEU A 283 -18.76 2.42 -0.04
C LEU A 283 -17.59 3.17 0.63
N GLY A 284 -17.70 3.33 1.95
CA GLY A 284 -16.60 3.85 2.75
C GLY A 284 -15.44 2.84 2.88
N GLN A 285 -14.52 3.14 3.80
CA GLN A 285 -13.47 2.21 4.16
C GLN A 285 -14.09 1.00 4.89
N LEU A 286 -13.83 -0.19 4.40
CA LEU A 286 -14.25 -1.45 5.00
C LEU A 286 -13.09 -2.11 5.77
N PRO A 287 -13.38 -2.93 6.78
CA PRO A 287 -12.37 -3.72 7.47
C PRO A 287 -11.61 -4.66 6.52
N LYS A 288 -10.34 -4.94 6.81
CA LYS A 288 -9.51 -5.83 5.97
C LYS A 288 -10.14 -7.23 5.81
N ALA A 289 -10.86 -7.72 6.83
CA ALA A 289 -11.55 -9.00 6.80
C ALA A 289 -12.70 -9.06 5.75
N ALA A 290 -13.24 -7.91 5.32
CA ALA A 290 -14.26 -7.85 4.28
C ALA A 290 -13.68 -7.90 2.85
N MET A 291 -12.36 -7.67 2.69
CA MET A 291 -11.74 -7.57 1.36
C MET A 291 -11.88 -8.83 0.51
N PRO A 292 -11.81 -10.06 1.04
CA PRO A 292 -12.09 -11.26 0.23
C PRO A 292 -13.48 -11.27 -0.41
N ALA A 293 -14.51 -10.85 0.32
CA ALA A 293 -15.87 -10.76 -0.21
C ALA A 293 -16.00 -9.62 -1.27
N VAL A 294 -15.37 -8.47 -1.02
CA VAL A 294 -15.33 -7.35 -1.98
C VAL A 294 -14.68 -7.76 -3.30
N TRP A 295 -13.49 -8.35 -3.24
CA TRP A 295 -12.80 -8.83 -4.44
C TRP A 295 -13.50 -10.02 -5.09
N GLY A 296 -14.04 -10.96 -4.30
CA GLY A 296 -14.84 -12.08 -4.81
C GLY A 296 -16.13 -11.62 -5.51
N ALA A 297 -16.70 -10.48 -5.09
CA ALA A 297 -17.85 -9.87 -5.73
C ALA A 297 -17.51 -9.08 -7.01
N SER A 298 -16.22 -8.95 -7.33
CA SER A 298 -15.73 -8.16 -8.46
C SER A 298 -15.46 -9.03 -9.69
N ASP A 299 -15.89 -8.58 -10.85
CA ASP A 299 -15.59 -9.22 -12.16
C ASP A 299 -14.36 -8.58 -12.84
N ALA A 300 -14.01 -7.35 -12.46
CA ALA A 300 -12.77 -6.69 -12.87
C ALA A 300 -12.26 -5.76 -11.77
N ALA A 301 -10.93 -5.74 -11.58
CA ALA A 301 -10.24 -4.85 -10.66
C ALA A 301 -9.71 -3.62 -11.40
N LEU A 302 -10.15 -2.43 -11.04
CA LEU A 302 -9.64 -1.17 -11.59
C LEU A 302 -8.39 -0.75 -10.83
N VAL A 303 -7.26 -0.77 -11.50
CA VAL A 303 -5.96 -0.35 -10.95
C VAL A 303 -5.47 0.86 -11.72
N LEU A 304 -5.67 2.04 -11.15
CA LEU A 304 -5.50 3.31 -11.85
C LEU A 304 -4.53 4.22 -11.11
N LEU A 305 -3.66 4.89 -11.86
CA LEU A 305 -2.84 6.03 -11.44
C LEU A 305 -2.86 7.10 -12.54
N LYS A 306 -2.60 8.34 -12.17
CA LYS A 306 -2.41 9.43 -13.12
C LYS A 306 -1.20 9.16 -14.02
N ARG A 307 -1.22 9.71 -15.23
CA ARG A 307 -0.13 9.57 -16.20
C ARG A 307 1.03 10.49 -15.85
N VAL A 308 1.87 10.04 -14.92
CA VAL A 308 3.07 10.77 -14.45
C VAL A 308 4.25 9.80 -14.40
N ASP A 309 5.43 10.24 -14.84
CA ASP A 309 6.62 9.37 -14.96
C ASP A 309 7.02 8.71 -13.64
N THR A 310 6.89 9.39 -12.50
CA THR A 310 7.19 8.83 -11.19
C THR A 310 6.33 7.61 -10.86
N PHE A 311 5.10 7.54 -11.38
CA PHE A 311 4.22 6.41 -11.14
C PHE A 311 4.55 5.15 -11.96
N LYS A 312 5.42 5.27 -12.97
CA LYS A 312 5.94 4.13 -13.73
C LYS A 312 6.77 3.15 -12.89
N THR A 313 7.28 3.62 -11.76
CA THR A 313 8.07 2.81 -10.83
C THR A 313 7.28 2.27 -9.64
N VAL A 314 5.97 2.51 -9.60
CA VAL A 314 5.08 2.12 -8.49
C VAL A 314 4.31 0.86 -8.85
N ILE A 315 4.25 -0.10 -7.93
CA ILE A 315 3.39 -1.28 -8.03
C ILE A 315 2.27 -1.15 -6.98
N PRO A 316 1.03 -0.87 -7.39
CA PRO A 316 -0.09 -0.76 -6.45
C PRO A 316 -0.39 -2.09 -5.76
N SER A 317 -0.42 -2.12 -4.43
CA SER A 317 -0.59 -3.35 -3.64
C SER A 317 -1.89 -4.10 -3.92
N LYS A 318 -2.95 -3.40 -4.33
CA LYS A 318 -4.25 -3.98 -4.68
C LYS A 318 -4.18 -4.97 -5.84
N MET A 319 -3.15 -4.88 -6.70
CA MET A 319 -2.92 -5.84 -7.78
C MET A 319 -2.79 -7.26 -7.24
N PHE A 320 -2.02 -7.43 -6.17
CA PHE A 320 -1.76 -8.76 -5.58
C PHE A 320 -3.01 -9.34 -4.93
N GLU A 321 -3.84 -8.51 -4.31
CA GLU A 321 -5.11 -8.93 -3.70
C GLU A 321 -6.11 -9.39 -4.77
N ALA A 322 -6.27 -8.61 -5.85
CA ALA A 322 -7.12 -8.96 -6.98
C ALA A 322 -6.65 -10.26 -7.66
N MET A 323 -5.35 -10.38 -7.92
CA MET A 323 -4.77 -11.60 -8.50
C MET A 323 -5.00 -12.83 -7.61
N ALA A 324 -4.91 -12.70 -6.27
CA ALA A 324 -5.11 -13.81 -5.35
C ALA A 324 -6.50 -14.43 -5.45
N LEU A 325 -7.51 -13.61 -5.75
CA LEU A 325 -8.90 -14.06 -5.93
C LEU A 325 -9.28 -14.28 -7.41
N GLY A 326 -8.31 -14.22 -8.32
CA GLY A 326 -8.54 -14.46 -9.74
C GLY A 326 -9.38 -13.38 -10.42
N VAL A 327 -9.36 -12.16 -9.90
CA VAL A 327 -10.05 -11.03 -10.50
C VAL A 327 -9.16 -10.42 -11.59
N PRO A 328 -9.59 -10.43 -12.86
CA PRO A 328 -8.83 -9.82 -13.95
C PRO A 328 -8.68 -8.31 -13.72
N MET A 329 -7.48 -7.78 -13.98
CA MET A 329 -7.23 -6.36 -13.81
C MET A 329 -7.51 -5.57 -15.10
N ILE A 330 -8.04 -4.35 -14.94
CA ILE A 330 -7.97 -3.30 -15.95
C ILE A 330 -6.97 -2.28 -15.40
N LEU A 331 -5.80 -2.22 -16.01
CA LEU A 331 -4.64 -1.50 -15.47
C LEU A 331 -4.36 -0.23 -16.27
N GLY A 332 -4.66 0.92 -15.69
CA GLY A 332 -4.27 2.24 -16.16
C GLY A 332 -3.02 2.74 -15.41
N VAL A 333 -1.92 1.98 -15.50
CA VAL A 333 -0.60 2.32 -14.95
C VAL A 333 0.47 1.85 -15.92
N GLU A 334 1.40 2.73 -16.26
CA GLU A 334 2.55 2.39 -17.11
C GLU A 334 3.73 1.81 -16.28
N GLY A 335 4.78 1.36 -16.98
CA GLY A 335 6.05 0.95 -16.36
C GLY A 335 5.99 -0.41 -15.66
N GLU A 336 6.56 -0.51 -14.44
CA GLU A 336 6.79 -1.78 -13.76
C GLU A 336 5.49 -2.54 -13.45
N ALA A 337 4.42 -1.83 -13.06
CA ALA A 337 3.12 -2.45 -12.80
C ALA A 337 2.53 -3.08 -14.06
N LYS A 338 2.66 -2.41 -15.23
CA LYS A 338 2.21 -2.94 -16.52
C LYS A 338 3.01 -4.18 -16.92
N ALA A 339 4.34 -4.11 -16.82
CA ALA A 339 5.21 -5.24 -17.14
C ALA A 339 4.89 -6.47 -16.27
N LEU A 340 4.66 -6.28 -14.98
CA LEU A 340 4.28 -7.35 -14.05
C LEU A 340 2.91 -7.95 -14.40
N MET A 341 1.93 -7.14 -14.74
CA MET A 341 0.62 -7.62 -15.15
C MET A 341 0.69 -8.42 -16.45
N GLU A 342 1.48 -7.94 -17.44
CA GLU A 342 1.67 -8.62 -18.72
C GLU A 342 2.42 -9.95 -18.56
N GLU A 343 3.48 -10.00 -17.73
CA GLU A 343 4.19 -11.23 -17.39
C GLU A 343 3.27 -12.30 -16.78
N GLY A 344 2.36 -11.89 -15.90
CA GLY A 344 1.39 -12.79 -15.27
C GLY A 344 0.16 -13.10 -16.10
N GLY A 345 0.00 -12.49 -17.29
CA GLY A 345 -1.25 -12.59 -18.05
C GLY A 345 -2.48 -12.19 -17.23
N ALA A 346 -2.34 -11.19 -16.33
CA ALA A 346 -3.25 -10.93 -15.24
C ALA A 346 -4.28 -9.82 -15.50
N GLY A 347 -4.35 -9.30 -16.73
CA GLY A 347 -5.27 -8.20 -17.02
C GLY A 347 -5.19 -7.62 -18.41
N ILE A 348 -5.86 -6.49 -18.57
CA ILE A 348 -5.87 -5.65 -19.76
C ILE A 348 -5.24 -4.31 -19.42
N ALA A 349 -4.19 -3.91 -20.13
CA ALA A 349 -3.61 -2.59 -20.02
C ALA A 349 -4.45 -1.57 -20.79
N ILE A 350 -4.66 -0.41 -20.17
CA ILE A 350 -5.31 0.75 -20.78
C ILE A 350 -4.41 1.97 -20.66
N THR A 351 -4.69 2.98 -21.47
CA THR A 351 -4.06 4.30 -21.33
C THR A 351 -4.50 4.93 -20.00
N PRO A 352 -3.56 5.36 -19.11
CA PRO A 352 -3.94 6.03 -17.88
C PRO A 352 -4.80 7.28 -18.15
N GLU A 353 -5.83 7.47 -17.31
CA GLU A 353 -6.79 8.59 -17.36
C GLU A 353 -7.69 8.61 -18.61
N ASP A 354 -7.64 7.60 -19.49
CA ASP A 354 -8.50 7.47 -20.66
C ASP A 354 -9.78 6.69 -20.30
N ASP A 355 -10.89 7.41 -20.24
CA ASP A 355 -12.21 6.86 -19.87
C ASP A 355 -12.84 6.04 -21.01
N ALA A 356 -12.49 6.31 -22.27
CA ALA A 356 -12.98 5.54 -23.40
C ALA A 356 -12.30 4.18 -23.46
N ASP A 357 -10.98 4.14 -23.26
CA ASP A 357 -10.19 2.92 -23.18
C ASP A 357 -10.62 2.05 -21.98
N LEU A 358 -10.89 2.70 -20.82
CA LEU A 358 -11.45 2.03 -19.64
C LEU A 358 -12.82 1.40 -19.92
N ALA A 359 -13.73 2.16 -20.55
CA ALA A 359 -15.06 1.65 -20.89
C ALA A 359 -14.99 0.48 -21.88
N ALA A 360 -14.11 0.58 -22.89
CA ALA A 360 -13.90 -0.49 -23.86
C ALA A 360 -13.35 -1.79 -23.22
N ALA A 361 -12.41 -1.66 -22.27
CA ALA A 361 -11.88 -2.80 -21.54
C ALA A 361 -12.95 -3.47 -20.64
N ILE A 362 -13.82 -2.69 -20.01
CA ILE A 362 -14.96 -3.20 -19.22
C ILE A 362 -15.93 -3.96 -20.14
N LEU A 363 -16.32 -3.39 -21.28
CA LEU A 363 -17.20 -4.06 -22.25
C LEU A 363 -16.58 -5.38 -22.73
N ARG A 364 -15.31 -5.39 -23.09
CA ARG A 364 -14.61 -6.60 -23.54
C ARG A 364 -14.69 -7.74 -22.51
N LEU A 365 -14.53 -7.45 -21.22
CA LEU A 365 -14.62 -8.45 -20.15
C LEU A 365 -16.10 -8.81 -19.83
N THR A 366 -17.02 -7.88 -20.01
CA THR A 366 -18.47 -8.12 -19.83
C THR A 366 -18.99 -9.06 -20.91
N ASP A 367 -18.64 -8.82 -22.16
CA ASP A 367 -19.14 -9.55 -23.31
C ASP A 367 -18.40 -10.90 -23.50
N ASP A 368 -17.14 -11.02 -23.06
CA ASP A 368 -16.38 -12.29 -23.02
C ASP A 368 -15.99 -12.68 -21.57
N ARG A 369 -16.96 -13.27 -20.87
CA ARG A 369 -16.74 -13.81 -19.51
C ARG A 369 -15.70 -14.94 -19.46
N ALA A 370 -15.49 -15.66 -20.57
CA ALA A 370 -14.48 -16.70 -20.67
C ALA A 370 -13.06 -16.11 -20.68
N LEU A 371 -12.86 -14.97 -21.34
CA LEU A 371 -11.61 -14.21 -21.27
C LEU A 371 -11.29 -13.82 -19.84
N GLY A 372 -12.26 -13.25 -19.11
CA GLY A 372 -12.09 -12.87 -17.70
C GLY A 372 -11.64 -14.05 -16.83
N ARG A 373 -12.27 -15.21 -16.98
CA ARG A 373 -11.88 -16.43 -16.24
C ARG A 373 -10.47 -16.91 -16.60
N ARG A 374 -10.07 -16.89 -17.86
CA ARG A 374 -8.70 -17.27 -18.28
C ARG A 374 -7.66 -16.35 -17.67
N ILE A 375 -7.88 -15.03 -17.73
CA ILE A 375 -7.00 -14.03 -17.11
C ILE A 375 -6.92 -14.26 -15.60
N GLY A 376 -8.06 -14.47 -14.93
CA GLY A 376 -8.10 -14.72 -13.51
C GLY A 376 -7.32 -15.96 -13.08
N THR A 377 -7.41 -17.05 -13.84
CA THR A 377 -6.63 -18.28 -13.57
C THR A 377 -5.13 -18.04 -13.71
N SER A 378 -4.70 -17.33 -14.77
CA SER A 378 -3.29 -16.96 -14.96
C SER A 378 -2.79 -16.08 -13.82
N ALA A 379 -3.59 -15.06 -13.41
CA ALA A 379 -3.28 -14.15 -12.33
C ALA A 379 -3.08 -14.89 -11.00
N GLN A 380 -3.96 -15.85 -10.67
CA GLN A 380 -3.83 -16.66 -9.45
C GLN A 380 -2.57 -17.52 -9.45
N ALA A 381 -2.26 -18.17 -10.57
CA ALA A 381 -1.05 -18.99 -10.68
C ALA A 381 0.21 -18.13 -10.51
N PHE A 382 0.25 -16.97 -11.12
CA PHE A 382 1.38 -16.04 -11.08
C PHE A 382 1.61 -15.49 -9.67
N VAL A 383 0.57 -14.97 -9.00
CA VAL A 383 0.70 -14.40 -7.67
C VAL A 383 1.11 -15.45 -6.63
N ARG A 384 0.59 -16.69 -6.72
CA ARG A 384 0.98 -17.81 -5.85
C ARG A 384 2.44 -18.21 -6.03
N ALA A 385 2.94 -18.17 -7.26
CA ALA A 385 4.32 -18.53 -7.56
C ALA A 385 5.32 -17.49 -7.05
N GLN A 386 5.04 -16.18 -7.22
CA GLN A 386 6.03 -15.13 -7.05
C GLN A 386 5.75 -14.14 -5.91
N PHE A 387 4.47 -13.94 -5.53
CA PHE A 387 4.08 -12.84 -4.62
C PHE A 387 3.35 -13.32 -3.37
N ASP A 388 3.52 -14.58 -3.00
CA ASP A 388 3.11 -15.11 -1.71
C ASP A 388 3.87 -14.39 -0.59
N ARG A 389 3.15 -13.77 0.34
CA ARG A 389 3.71 -13.03 1.45
C ARG A 389 4.64 -13.86 2.33
N GLU A 390 4.34 -15.14 2.49
CA GLU A 390 5.19 -16.06 3.26
C GLU A 390 6.59 -16.18 2.61
N LYS A 391 6.64 -16.43 1.31
CA LYS A 391 7.91 -16.50 0.56
C LYS A 391 8.70 -15.19 0.65
N LEU A 392 8.02 -14.06 0.44
CA LEU A 392 8.64 -12.73 0.50
C LEU A 392 9.12 -12.38 1.91
N GLY A 393 8.39 -12.78 2.95
CA GLY A 393 8.79 -12.58 4.34
C GLY A 393 10.04 -13.39 4.71
N ARG A 394 10.14 -14.64 4.23
CA ARG A 394 11.33 -15.46 4.40
C ARG A 394 12.53 -14.95 3.62
N ALA A 395 12.32 -14.47 2.37
CA ALA A 395 13.39 -13.82 1.60
C ALA A 395 13.91 -12.57 2.32
N TYR A 396 13.01 -11.79 2.92
CA TYR A 396 13.41 -10.61 3.69
C TYR A 396 14.23 -11.00 4.93
N LEU A 397 13.82 -12.08 5.61
CA LEU A 397 14.55 -12.60 6.77
C LEU A 397 15.97 -13.05 6.40
N ALA A 398 16.13 -13.69 5.25
CA ALA A 398 17.45 -14.11 4.76
C ALA A 398 18.41 -12.91 4.56
N GLU A 399 17.89 -11.76 4.10
CA GLU A 399 18.67 -10.52 4.02
C GLU A 399 19.12 -10.03 5.41
N PHE A 400 18.27 -10.16 6.44
CA PHE A 400 18.63 -9.82 7.82
C PHE A 400 19.74 -10.72 8.37
N GLU A 401 19.65 -12.02 8.08
CA GLU A 401 20.64 -13.01 8.51
C GLU A 401 21.99 -12.80 7.82
N ALA A 402 21.99 -12.42 6.53
CA ALA A 402 23.19 -12.13 5.77
C ALA A 402 23.99 -10.93 6.34
N LEU A 403 23.30 -9.92 6.89
CA LEU A 403 23.93 -8.76 7.53
C LEU A 403 24.67 -9.08 8.85
N ARG A 404 24.45 -10.26 9.42
CA ARG A 404 25.06 -10.66 10.70
C ARG A 404 26.26 -11.60 10.55
N ARG A 405 26.48 -12.08 9.35
CA ARG A 405 27.68 -12.87 8.99
C ARG A 405 28.85 -11.96 8.70
#